data_91efa62f3b57619d3aafaa5cba98af50
#
_entry.id   91efa62f3b57619d3aafaa5cba98af50
#
_cell.length_a   1.000
_cell.length_b   1.000
_cell.length_c   1.000
_cell.angle_alpha   90.00
_cell.angle_beta   90.00
_cell.angle_gamma   90.00
#
_symmetry.space_group_name_H-M   'P 1'
#
loop_
_entity.id
_entity.type
_entity.pdbx_description
1 polymer ?
#
loop_
_entity_poly.entity_id
_entity_poly.type
_entity_poly.pdbx_seq_one_letter_code
_entity_poly.pdbx_strand_id
1 'polypeptide(L)'
;MESLVNKNIILGVTGGIAAYKSAEIVRHLKKSGSSVRVVMTASAEEFITPLTMQALSGNRVSTELLDVEAEAAMGHIELAKWADGILIAPATANTLARLSSGRGDDLLSTVTLAFNGPIALAPAMNQAMWRDSRTQGNLDSLIGNGFTICGPDSGEQACGDVGLGRMLEPIQILDIFSSLFDKGILLGKDVLITAGPTQEPIDPVRFITNRSSGKMGYNSVSYTHLRAHET
;
A
#
# COMPACT_ATOMS: atom_id res chain seq x y z
N MET A 1 -5.97 1.32 -9.91
CA MET A 1 -5.52 -0.10 -10.06
C MET A 1 -4.85 -0.43 -11.40
N GLU A 2 -4.96 0.42 -12.42
CA GLU A 2 -4.22 0.23 -13.69
C GLU A 2 -2.70 0.24 -13.50
N SER A 3 -2.20 0.99 -12.51
CA SER A 3 -0.78 1.06 -12.14
C SER A 3 -0.19 -0.26 -11.61
N LEU A 4 -1.04 -1.22 -11.25
CA LEU A 4 -0.63 -2.54 -10.77
C LEU A 4 -0.51 -3.59 -11.89
N VAL A 5 -0.86 -3.26 -13.12
CA VAL A 5 -0.73 -4.19 -14.27
C VAL A 5 0.74 -4.55 -14.48
N ASN A 6 1.00 -5.85 -14.63
CA ASN A 6 2.34 -6.43 -14.79
C ASN A 6 3.31 -6.14 -13.63
N LYS A 7 2.81 -5.82 -12.43
CA LYS A 7 3.63 -5.67 -11.24
C LYS A 7 3.80 -6.99 -10.50
N ASN A 8 4.97 -7.19 -9.95
CA ASN A 8 5.34 -8.29 -9.08
C ASN A 8 5.16 -7.86 -7.63
N ILE A 9 4.17 -8.40 -6.95
CA ILE A 9 3.81 -7.97 -5.59
C ILE A 9 4.07 -9.10 -4.59
N ILE A 10 4.79 -8.79 -3.51
CA ILE A 10 4.85 -9.63 -2.33
C ILE A 10 3.71 -9.21 -1.41
N LEU A 11 2.85 -10.17 -1.07
CA LEU A 11 1.86 -10.01 -0.01
C LEU A 11 2.37 -10.69 1.26
N GLY A 12 2.72 -9.89 2.26
CA GLY A 12 3.02 -10.36 3.61
C GLY A 12 1.74 -10.56 4.41
N VAL A 13 1.54 -11.77 4.97
CA VAL A 13 0.39 -12.07 5.82
C VAL A 13 0.87 -12.37 7.22
N THR A 14 0.34 -11.64 8.21
CA THR A 14 0.72 -11.81 9.62
C THR A 14 -0.44 -12.30 10.47
N GLY A 15 -0.14 -12.81 11.69
CA GLY A 15 -1.09 -13.50 12.53
C GLY A 15 -2.14 -12.60 13.16
N GLY A 16 -3.34 -12.64 12.64
CA GLY A 16 -4.50 -11.94 13.18
C GLY A 16 -5.77 -12.33 12.46
N ILE A 17 -6.92 -12.11 13.11
CA ILE A 17 -8.22 -12.51 12.54
C ILE A 17 -8.48 -11.90 11.16
N ALA A 18 -7.95 -10.71 10.89
CA ALA A 18 -8.08 -10.04 9.59
C ALA A 18 -7.32 -10.72 8.44
N ALA A 19 -6.56 -11.80 8.70
CA ALA A 19 -5.86 -12.57 7.68
C ALA A 19 -6.80 -13.15 6.59
N TYR A 20 -8.09 -13.37 6.90
CA TYR A 20 -9.05 -13.80 5.89
C TYR A 20 -9.20 -12.80 4.73
N LYS A 21 -9.06 -11.49 5.00
CA LYS A 21 -9.12 -10.45 3.97
C LYS A 21 -7.94 -10.51 2.99
N SER A 22 -6.82 -11.11 3.39
CA SER A 22 -5.65 -11.29 2.53
C SER A 22 -5.98 -12.17 1.31
N ALA A 23 -6.90 -13.12 1.47
CA ALA A 23 -7.39 -13.94 0.36
C ALA A 23 -8.09 -13.09 -0.73
N GLU A 24 -8.89 -12.10 -0.32
CA GLU A 24 -9.52 -11.17 -1.26
C GLU A 24 -8.48 -10.22 -1.89
N ILE A 25 -7.51 -9.75 -1.11
CA ILE A 25 -6.40 -8.93 -1.63
C ILE A 25 -5.67 -9.65 -2.76
N VAL A 26 -5.32 -10.95 -2.57
CA VAL A 26 -4.70 -11.76 -3.62
C VAL A 26 -5.58 -11.81 -4.88
N ARG A 27 -6.88 -12.08 -4.72
CA ARG A 27 -7.82 -12.14 -5.84
C ARG A 27 -7.90 -10.83 -6.62
N HIS A 28 -7.95 -9.70 -5.91
CA HIS A 28 -8.00 -8.38 -6.53
C HIS A 28 -6.68 -8.03 -7.25
N LEU A 29 -5.53 -8.31 -6.66
CA LEU A 29 -4.22 -8.13 -7.29
C LEU A 29 -4.09 -8.95 -8.58
N LYS A 30 -4.48 -10.22 -8.53
CA LYS A 30 -4.50 -11.11 -9.73
C LYS A 30 -5.44 -10.57 -10.80
N LYS A 31 -6.63 -10.10 -10.42
CA LYS A 31 -7.59 -9.49 -11.34
C LYS A 31 -7.08 -8.20 -11.98
N SER A 32 -6.25 -7.45 -11.27
CA SER A 32 -5.57 -6.26 -11.80
C SER A 32 -4.38 -6.58 -12.72
N GLY A 33 -4.08 -7.86 -12.96
CA GLY A 33 -2.96 -8.28 -13.82
C GLY A 33 -1.61 -8.31 -13.13
N SER A 34 -1.56 -8.30 -11.78
CA SER A 34 -0.33 -8.44 -11.02
C SER A 34 0.06 -9.91 -10.85
N SER A 35 1.37 -10.17 -10.74
CA SER A 35 1.90 -11.42 -10.21
C SER A 35 2.04 -11.31 -8.70
N VAL A 36 1.56 -12.31 -7.94
CA VAL A 36 1.57 -12.26 -6.47
C VAL A 36 2.32 -13.45 -5.91
N ARG A 37 3.33 -13.19 -5.06
CA ARG A 37 3.94 -14.17 -4.17
C ARG A 37 3.54 -13.86 -2.73
N VAL A 38 3.21 -14.88 -1.96
CA VAL A 38 2.76 -14.71 -0.58
C VAL A 38 3.84 -15.16 0.38
N VAL A 39 4.13 -14.32 1.36
CA VAL A 39 5.00 -14.62 2.50
C VAL A 39 4.16 -14.60 3.76
N MET A 40 4.15 -15.71 4.52
CA MET A 40 3.36 -15.82 5.74
C MET A 40 4.27 -15.95 6.95
N THR A 41 3.89 -15.29 8.04
CA THR A 41 4.51 -15.56 9.33
C THR A 41 3.91 -16.84 9.95
N ALA A 42 4.64 -17.54 10.82
CA ALA A 42 4.14 -18.72 11.51
C ALA A 42 2.78 -18.45 12.21
N SER A 43 2.61 -17.27 12.81
CA SER A 43 1.33 -16.89 13.43
C SER A 43 0.20 -16.71 12.40
N ALA A 44 0.49 -16.44 11.14
CA ALA A 44 -0.55 -16.28 10.11
C ALA A 44 -1.16 -17.65 9.74
N GLU A 45 -0.39 -18.71 9.83
CA GLU A 45 -0.82 -20.07 9.49
C GLU A 45 -1.92 -20.59 10.40
N GLU A 46 -2.02 -20.05 11.63
CA GLU A 46 -3.09 -20.34 12.59
C GLU A 46 -4.44 -19.73 12.19
N PHE A 47 -4.45 -18.71 11.31
CA PHE A 47 -5.67 -18.01 10.88
C PHE A 47 -6.09 -18.33 9.44
N ILE A 48 -5.13 -18.61 8.56
CA ILE A 48 -5.36 -18.98 7.17
C ILE A 48 -4.25 -19.93 6.72
N THR A 49 -4.59 -20.98 5.99
CA THR A 49 -3.59 -21.97 5.59
C THR A 49 -2.74 -21.51 4.41
N PRO A 50 -1.44 -21.89 4.35
CA PRO A 50 -0.61 -21.67 3.17
C PRO A 50 -1.22 -22.24 1.89
N LEU A 51 -1.90 -23.39 1.99
CA LEU A 51 -2.57 -24.03 0.86
C LEU A 51 -3.66 -23.12 0.25
N THR A 52 -4.44 -22.42 1.09
CA THR A 52 -5.44 -21.47 0.60
C THR A 52 -4.79 -20.35 -0.19
N MET A 53 -3.72 -19.77 0.36
CA MET A 53 -3.02 -18.67 -0.28
C MET A 53 -2.29 -19.11 -1.57
N GLN A 54 -1.75 -20.33 -1.59
CA GLN A 54 -1.14 -20.93 -2.78
C GLN A 54 -2.20 -21.15 -3.90
N ALA A 55 -3.36 -21.66 -3.56
CA ALA A 55 -4.44 -21.88 -4.53
C ALA A 55 -4.93 -20.57 -5.16
N LEU A 56 -4.98 -19.48 -4.39
CA LEU A 56 -5.41 -18.16 -4.85
C LEU A 56 -4.32 -17.43 -5.65
N SER A 57 -3.07 -17.45 -5.19
CA SER A 57 -1.97 -16.76 -5.87
C SER A 57 -1.49 -17.51 -7.11
N GLY A 58 -1.61 -18.84 -7.12
CA GLY A 58 -1.03 -19.71 -8.12
C GLY A 58 0.47 -19.91 -7.97
N ASN A 59 1.05 -19.47 -6.84
CA ASN A 59 2.48 -19.57 -6.53
C ASN A 59 2.67 -20.23 -5.17
N ARG A 60 3.82 -20.91 -4.97
CA ARG A 60 4.21 -21.44 -3.66
C ARG A 60 4.23 -20.31 -2.62
N VAL A 61 3.71 -20.59 -1.45
CA VAL A 61 3.77 -19.68 -0.29
C VAL A 61 5.09 -19.92 0.45
N SER A 62 5.76 -18.83 0.80
CA SER A 62 7.00 -18.88 1.57
C SER A 62 6.71 -18.60 3.04
N THR A 63 7.14 -19.48 3.93
CA THR A 63 6.86 -19.39 5.38
C THR A 63 8.12 -19.36 6.22
N GLU A 64 9.21 -19.98 5.77
CA GLU A 64 10.44 -20.14 6.52
C GLU A 64 11.59 -19.33 5.93
N LEU A 65 12.39 -18.71 6.80
CA LEU A 65 13.59 -17.98 6.40
C LEU A 65 14.67 -18.94 5.84
N LEU A 66 14.79 -20.10 6.45
CA LEU A 66 15.78 -21.15 6.11
C LEU A 66 15.06 -22.37 5.51
N ASP A 67 14.49 -22.20 4.33
CA ASP A 67 13.91 -23.30 3.56
C ASP A 67 15.04 -23.97 2.73
N VAL A 68 15.38 -25.20 3.06
CA VAL A 68 16.49 -25.96 2.44
C VAL A 68 16.33 -26.10 0.93
N GLU A 69 15.09 -26.13 0.41
CA GLU A 69 14.82 -26.17 -1.03
C GLU A 69 14.99 -24.79 -1.70
N ALA A 70 14.76 -23.69 -0.94
CA ALA A 70 14.92 -22.31 -1.40
C ALA A 70 16.32 -21.74 -1.08
N GLU A 71 17.06 -22.32 -0.12
CA GLU A 71 18.37 -21.84 0.36
C GLU A 71 19.48 -21.91 -0.69
N ALA A 72 19.38 -22.82 -1.66
CA ALA A 72 20.32 -22.90 -2.79
C ALA A 72 20.43 -21.60 -3.61
N ALA A 73 19.50 -20.65 -3.45
CA ALA A 73 19.40 -19.41 -4.21
C ALA A 73 19.26 -18.13 -3.35
N MET A 74 19.54 -18.15 -2.02
CA MET A 74 19.27 -16.99 -1.15
C MET A 74 17.82 -16.49 -1.26
N GLY A 75 16.84 -17.32 -0.95
CA GLY A 75 15.42 -17.15 -1.24
C GLY A 75 14.82 -15.77 -0.85
N HIS A 76 15.25 -15.16 0.28
CA HIS A 76 14.81 -13.82 0.70
C HIS A 76 15.34 -12.71 -0.23
N ILE A 77 16.60 -12.83 -0.72
CA ILE A 77 17.18 -11.86 -1.68
C ILE A 77 16.50 -11.99 -3.04
N GLU A 78 16.22 -13.23 -3.47
CA GLU A 78 15.49 -13.45 -4.74
C GLU A 78 14.08 -12.89 -4.68
N LEU A 79 13.35 -13.09 -3.58
CA LEU A 79 12.04 -12.50 -3.35
C LEU A 79 12.10 -10.97 -3.40
N ALA A 80 13.06 -10.37 -2.68
CA ALA A 80 13.23 -8.92 -2.66
C ALA A 80 13.56 -8.34 -4.05
N LYS A 81 14.43 -9.02 -4.83
CA LYS A 81 14.76 -8.60 -6.20
C LYS A 81 13.62 -8.79 -7.19
N TRP A 82 12.78 -9.80 -6.98
CA TRP A 82 11.65 -10.09 -7.86
C TRP A 82 10.52 -9.06 -7.70
N ALA A 83 10.35 -8.51 -6.51
CA ALA A 83 9.22 -7.65 -6.18
C ALA A 83 9.35 -6.24 -6.76
N ASP A 84 8.25 -5.69 -7.25
CA ASP A 84 8.07 -4.26 -7.53
C ASP A 84 7.49 -3.52 -6.31
N GLY A 85 6.83 -4.23 -5.38
CA GLY A 85 6.28 -3.68 -4.15
C GLY A 85 5.92 -4.74 -3.13
N ILE A 86 5.90 -4.33 -1.86
CA ILE A 86 5.49 -5.17 -0.74
C ILE A 86 4.24 -4.57 -0.08
N LEU A 87 3.21 -5.39 0.07
CA LEU A 87 2.03 -5.09 0.86
C LEU A 87 1.95 -6.06 2.04
N ILE A 88 1.93 -5.56 3.28
CA ILE A 88 1.75 -6.39 4.47
C ILE A 88 0.34 -6.17 5.00
N ALA A 89 -0.51 -7.18 4.85
CA ALA A 89 -1.91 -7.13 5.21
C ALA A 89 -2.41 -8.51 5.70
N PRO A 90 -2.83 -8.63 6.95
CA PRO A 90 -2.76 -7.62 8.00
C PRO A 90 -1.34 -7.36 8.51
N ALA A 91 -1.09 -6.16 9.07
CA ALA A 91 0.11 -5.83 9.82
C ALA A 91 -0.23 -5.74 11.32
N THR A 92 0.23 -6.71 12.12
CA THR A 92 -0.01 -6.73 13.57
C THR A 92 0.92 -5.77 14.31
N ALA A 93 0.59 -5.41 15.56
CA ALA A 93 1.46 -4.59 16.40
C ALA A 93 2.87 -5.20 16.57
N ASN A 94 2.98 -6.53 16.66
CA ASN A 94 4.27 -7.22 16.70
C ASN A 94 5.07 -7.00 15.41
N THR A 95 4.42 -7.09 14.26
CA THR A 95 5.05 -6.85 12.95
C THR A 95 5.51 -5.41 12.82
N LEU A 96 4.67 -4.44 13.22
CA LEU A 96 5.06 -3.02 13.22
C LEU A 96 6.28 -2.77 14.11
N ALA A 97 6.31 -3.32 15.33
CA ALA A 97 7.45 -3.19 16.24
C ALA A 97 8.73 -3.83 15.67
N ARG A 98 8.61 -5.00 15.03
CA ARG A 98 9.72 -5.71 14.41
C ARG A 98 10.33 -4.92 13.25
N LEU A 99 9.48 -4.43 12.35
CA LEU A 99 9.90 -3.64 11.19
C LEU A 99 10.50 -2.29 11.60
N SER A 100 9.91 -1.59 12.60
CA SER A 100 10.40 -0.29 13.08
C SER A 100 11.80 -0.40 13.72
N SER A 101 12.10 -1.55 14.34
CA SER A 101 13.41 -1.83 14.96
C SER A 101 14.43 -2.46 13.99
N GLY A 102 14.08 -2.66 12.72
CA GLY A 102 14.98 -3.24 11.72
C GLY A 102 15.38 -4.69 11.99
N ARG A 103 14.51 -5.48 12.63
CA ARG A 103 14.79 -6.90 12.90
C ARG A 103 14.55 -7.74 11.66
N GLY A 104 15.48 -8.68 11.38
CA GLY A 104 15.38 -9.66 10.30
C GLY A 104 15.41 -11.10 10.84
N ASP A 105 14.49 -11.42 11.78
CA ASP A 105 14.42 -12.69 12.48
C ASP A 105 13.30 -13.62 11.96
N ASP A 106 12.57 -13.19 10.94
CA ASP A 106 11.70 -14.04 10.12
C ASP A 106 11.83 -13.69 8.63
N LEU A 107 11.27 -14.53 7.77
CA LEU A 107 11.34 -14.33 6.33
C LEU A 107 10.75 -12.98 5.89
N LEU A 108 9.58 -12.62 6.41
CA LEU A 108 8.88 -11.39 6.01
C LEU A 108 9.70 -10.14 6.35
N SER A 109 10.19 -10.04 7.57
CA SER A 109 11.01 -8.91 7.99
C SER A 109 12.36 -8.87 7.26
N THR A 110 12.98 -10.02 7.00
CA THR A 110 14.23 -10.11 6.24
C THR A 110 14.07 -9.67 4.79
N VAL A 111 13.00 -10.13 4.11
CA VAL A 111 12.67 -9.68 2.75
C VAL A 111 12.39 -8.18 2.72
N THR A 112 11.67 -7.67 3.72
CA THR A 112 11.34 -6.24 3.83
C THR A 112 12.60 -5.38 3.99
N LEU A 113 13.59 -5.84 4.78
CA LEU A 113 14.88 -5.15 4.94
C LEU A 113 15.75 -5.18 3.67
N ALA A 114 15.64 -6.26 2.88
CA ALA A 114 16.40 -6.40 1.64
C ALA A 114 15.74 -5.69 0.44
N PHE A 115 14.51 -5.22 0.59
CA PHE A 115 13.73 -4.61 -0.48
C PHE A 115 13.91 -3.09 -0.53
N ASN A 116 14.02 -2.56 -1.75
CA ASN A 116 14.35 -1.15 -1.99
C ASN A 116 13.27 -0.46 -2.85
N GLY A 117 12.01 -0.71 -2.58
CA GLY A 117 10.86 -0.15 -3.30
C GLY A 117 9.71 0.21 -2.37
N PRO A 118 8.52 0.50 -2.91
CA PRO A 118 7.36 0.91 -2.12
C PRO A 118 6.85 -0.23 -1.22
N ILE A 119 6.65 0.09 0.06
CA ILE A 119 6.11 -0.81 1.07
C ILE A 119 4.87 -0.19 1.70
N ALA A 120 3.78 -0.94 1.75
CA ALA A 120 2.57 -0.54 2.42
C ALA A 120 2.19 -1.53 3.53
N LEU A 121 1.67 -1.00 4.64
CA LEU A 121 1.26 -1.75 5.81
C LEU A 121 -0.23 -1.49 6.07
N ALA A 122 -1.02 -2.55 6.23
CA ALA A 122 -2.44 -2.47 6.62
C ALA A 122 -2.60 -2.90 8.09
N PRO A 123 -2.56 -1.97 9.05
CA PRO A 123 -2.64 -2.30 10.47
C PRO A 123 -3.96 -2.98 10.84
N ALA A 124 -3.86 -4.00 11.72
CA ALA A 124 -5.00 -4.69 12.28
C ALA A 124 -4.70 -5.14 13.72
N MET A 125 -5.42 -4.58 14.67
CA MET A 125 -5.25 -4.89 16.11
C MET A 125 -6.41 -4.36 16.92
N ASN A 126 -6.48 -4.75 18.19
CA ASN A 126 -7.44 -4.16 19.14
C ASN A 126 -7.20 -2.65 19.30
N GLN A 127 -8.28 -1.89 19.56
CA GLN A 127 -8.22 -0.43 19.71
C GLN A 127 -7.27 0.03 20.82
N ALA A 128 -7.14 -0.72 21.93
CA ALA A 128 -6.23 -0.38 23.01
C ALA A 128 -4.77 -0.55 22.58
N MET A 129 -4.46 -1.61 21.82
CA MET A 129 -3.15 -1.81 21.19
C MET A 129 -2.82 -0.73 20.19
N TRP A 130 -3.81 -0.28 19.41
CA TRP A 130 -3.63 0.81 18.45
C TRP A 130 -3.28 2.13 19.15
N ARG A 131 -3.97 2.46 20.26
CA ARG A 131 -3.76 3.70 21.01
C ARG A 131 -2.49 3.69 21.88
N ASP A 132 -1.87 2.53 22.07
CA ASP A 132 -0.65 2.42 22.87
C ASP A 132 0.47 3.27 22.25
N SER A 133 1.13 4.07 23.10
CA SER A 133 2.18 5.01 22.67
C SER A 133 3.35 4.32 21.97
N ARG A 134 3.66 3.07 22.32
CA ARG A 134 4.71 2.27 21.67
C ARG A 134 4.30 1.88 20.25
N THR A 135 3.03 1.54 20.04
CA THR A 135 2.49 1.26 18.70
C THR A 135 2.53 2.52 17.82
N GLN A 136 2.11 3.67 18.38
CA GLN A 136 2.16 4.94 17.65
C GLN A 136 3.61 5.35 17.34
N GLY A 137 4.55 5.22 18.30
CA GLY A 137 5.95 5.48 18.05
C GLY A 137 6.58 4.57 16.98
N ASN A 138 6.17 3.29 16.91
CA ASN A 138 6.58 2.40 15.84
C ASN A 138 6.05 2.84 14.48
N LEU A 139 4.79 3.31 14.43
CA LEU A 139 4.20 3.85 13.20
C LEU A 139 4.91 5.10 12.72
N ASP A 140 5.18 6.06 13.61
CA ASP A 140 5.91 7.29 13.28
C ASP A 140 7.30 6.97 12.70
N SER A 141 8.01 6.00 13.32
CA SER A 141 9.29 5.53 12.81
C SER A 141 9.18 4.90 11.43
N LEU A 142 8.16 4.08 11.18
CA LEU A 142 7.94 3.43 9.88
C LEU A 142 7.59 4.46 8.80
N ILE A 143 6.73 5.43 9.11
CA ILE A 143 6.39 6.53 8.19
C ILE A 143 7.66 7.34 7.86
N GLY A 144 8.48 7.67 8.88
CA GLY A 144 9.75 8.35 8.68
C GLY A 144 10.74 7.57 7.81
N ASN A 145 10.63 6.25 7.76
CA ASN A 145 11.42 5.36 6.90
C ASN A 145 10.77 5.10 5.53
N GLY A 146 9.70 5.82 5.17
CA GLY A 146 9.07 5.75 3.85
C GLY A 146 8.02 4.64 3.68
N PHE A 147 7.58 4.01 4.78
CA PHE A 147 6.46 3.07 4.71
C PHE A 147 5.12 3.79 4.60
N THR A 148 4.24 3.30 3.76
CA THR A 148 2.87 3.82 3.63
C THR A 148 1.93 3.06 4.54
N ILE A 149 1.11 3.76 5.31
CA ILE A 149 0.15 3.15 6.23
C ILE A 149 -1.26 3.19 5.62
N CYS A 150 -1.87 2.02 5.46
CA CYS A 150 -3.22 1.85 4.93
C CYS A 150 -4.22 1.64 6.07
N GLY A 151 -4.77 2.71 6.61
CA GLY A 151 -5.69 2.67 7.74
C GLY A 151 -4.99 2.81 9.10
N PRO A 152 -5.57 2.25 10.19
CA PRO A 152 -6.76 1.40 10.25
C PRO A 152 -8.07 2.18 10.16
N ASP A 153 -9.18 1.45 9.99
CA ASP A 153 -10.54 1.97 10.08
C ASP A 153 -11.10 1.88 11.50
N SER A 154 -12.18 2.62 11.72
CA SER A 154 -12.98 2.53 12.94
C SER A 154 -14.15 1.58 12.73
N GLY A 155 -14.42 0.74 13.72
CA GLY A 155 -15.58 -0.15 13.66
C GLY A 155 -15.58 -1.17 14.79
N GLU A 156 -16.59 -2.04 14.75
CA GLU A 156 -16.70 -3.16 15.66
C GLU A 156 -15.58 -4.18 15.40
N GLN A 157 -14.90 -4.59 16.45
CA GLN A 157 -13.82 -5.55 16.43
C GLN A 157 -14.32 -6.92 16.87
N ALA A 158 -13.58 -7.98 16.59
CA ALA A 158 -13.96 -9.36 16.91
C ALA A 158 -14.17 -9.61 18.41
N CYS A 159 -13.63 -8.77 19.28
CA CYS A 159 -13.82 -8.82 20.74
C CYS A 159 -15.05 -8.04 21.22
N GLY A 160 -15.83 -7.43 20.31
CA GLY A 160 -16.97 -6.58 20.65
C GLY A 160 -16.65 -5.11 20.93
N ASP A 161 -15.37 -4.75 20.99
CA ASP A 161 -14.95 -3.35 21.14
C ASP A 161 -15.22 -2.55 19.86
N VAL A 162 -15.53 -1.26 20.02
CA VAL A 162 -15.72 -0.33 18.91
C VAL A 162 -14.64 0.75 18.95
N GLY A 163 -13.90 0.91 17.86
CA GLY A 163 -12.84 1.91 17.77
C GLY A 163 -11.89 1.68 16.61
N LEU A 164 -10.83 2.51 16.55
CA LEU A 164 -9.76 2.37 15.57
C LEU A 164 -8.95 1.09 15.81
N GLY A 165 -8.58 0.40 14.75
CA GLY A 165 -7.79 -0.83 14.79
C GLY A 165 -8.25 -1.91 13.82
N ARG A 166 -9.42 -1.72 13.20
CA ARG A 166 -9.93 -2.62 12.17
C ARG A 166 -9.17 -2.40 10.86
N MET A 167 -8.71 -3.48 10.23
CA MET A 167 -8.08 -3.40 8.91
C MET A 167 -9.07 -2.84 7.88
N LEU A 168 -8.62 -1.90 7.05
CA LEU A 168 -9.38 -1.38 5.91
C LEU A 168 -9.93 -2.52 5.04
N GLU A 169 -10.93 -2.22 4.23
CA GLU A 169 -11.41 -3.16 3.23
C GLU A 169 -10.38 -3.34 2.11
N PRO A 170 -10.30 -4.56 1.51
CA PRO A 170 -9.29 -4.90 0.51
C PRO A 170 -9.17 -3.89 -0.63
N ILE A 171 -10.30 -3.36 -1.13
CA ILE A 171 -10.31 -2.37 -2.22
C ILE A 171 -9.65 -1.07 -1.78
N GLN A 172 -9.95 -0.56 -0.58
CA GLN A 172 -9.36 0.68 -0.06
C GLN A 172 -7.84 0.54 0.13
N ILE A 173 -7.38 -0.62 0.64
CA ILE A 173 -5.95 -0.92 0.77
C ILE A 173 -5.28 -0.87 -0.61
N LEU A 174 -5.88 -1.51 -1.60
CA LEU A 174 -5.32 -1.59 -2.94
C LEU A 174 -5.35 -0.26 -3.68
N ASP A 175 -6.34 0.60 -3.43
CA ASP A 175 -6.36 1.96 -3.99
C ASP A 175 -5.19 2.79 -3.45
N ILE A 176 -4.91 2.74 -2.13
CA ILE A 176 -3.75 3.40 -1.53
C ILE A 176 -2.45 2.79 -2.07
N PHE A 177 -2.34 1.45 -2.08
CA PHE A 177 -1.15 0.76 -2.54
C PHE A 177 -0.86 1.03 -4.02
N SER A 178 -1.89 1.06 -4.87
CA SER A 178 -1.74 1.32 -6.30
C SER A 178 -1.21 2.73 -6.59
N SER A 179 -1.56 3.71 -5.75
CA SER A 179 -1.07 5.09 -5.92
C SER A 179 0.45 5.22 -5.76
N LEU A 180 1.10 4.28 -5.07
CA LEU A 180 2.56 4.25 -4.92
C LEU A 180 3.30 3.94 -6.25
N PHE A 181 2.59 3.38 -7.23
CA PHE A 181 3.13 3.07 -8.57
C PHE A 181 2.72 4.09 -9.62
N ASP A 182 1.86 5.06 -9.26
CA ASP A 182 1.47 6.12 -10.15
C ASP A 182 2.63 7.11 -10.32
N LYS A 183 3.50 6.83 -11.28
CA LYS A 183 4.38 7.85 -11.83
C LYS A 183 3.45 8.84 -12.53
N GLY A 184 3.17 9.97 -11.89
CA GLY A 184 2.27 10.97 -12.45
C GLY A 184 2.59 11.20 -13.92
N ILE A 185 1.59 11.11 -14.80
CA ILE A 185 1.73 11.27 -16.28
C ILE A 185 2.47 12.56 -16.61
N LEU A 186 2.44 13.53 -15.70
CA LEU A 186 3.06 14.84 -15.81
C LEU A 186 4.39 14.96 -15.05
N LEU A 187 4.92 13.86 -14.46
CA LEU A 187 6.20 13.92 -13.75
C LEU A 187 7.34 14.36 -14.67
N GLY A 188 8.01 15.43 -14.30
CA GLY A 188 9.09 16.04 -15.11
C GLY A 188 8.62 16.77 -16.36
N LYS A 189 7.31 17.08 -16.45
CA LYS A 189 6.75 17.93 -17.50
C LYS A 189 6.39 19.30 -16.93
N ASP A 190 6.80 20.35 -17.64
CA ASP A 190 6.29 21.70 -17.39
C ASP A 190 4.88 21.81 -17.99
N VAL A 191 3.88 22.09 -17.15
CA VAL A 191 2.48 22.16 -17.59
C VAL A 191 1.99 23.59 -17.50
N LEU A 192 1.69 24.18 -18.66
CA LEU A 192 1.04 25.48 -18.74
C LEU A 192 -0.47 25.31 -18.81
N ILE A 193 -1.18 25.86 -17.83
CA ILE A 193 -2.64 25.83 -17.78
C ILE A 193 -3.18 27.24 -18.03
N THR A 194 -3.93 27.43 -19.13
CA THR A 194 -4.66 28.67 -19.39
C THR A 194 -6.05 28.58 -18.76
N ALA A 195 -6.46 29.62 -18.06
CA ALA A 195 -7.75 29.65 -17.38
C ALA A 195 -8.43 31.00 -17.55
N GLY A 196 -9.75 30.99 -17.69
CA GLY A 196 -10.56 32.18 -17.87
C GLY A 196 -11.09 32.35 -19.29
N PRO A 197 -11.86 33.43 -19.53
CA PRO A 197 -12.38 33.74 -20.86
C PRO A 197 -11.30 34.28 -21.78
N THR A 198 -11.33 33.90 -23.04
CA THR A 198 -10.58 34.54 -24.09
C THR A 198 -11.33 35.80 -24.52
N GLN A 199 -10.58 36.87 -24.77
CA GLN A 199 -11.13 38.13 -25.29
C GLN A 199 -10.45 38.50 -26.63
N GLU A 200 -11.26 38.79 -27.62
CA GLU A 200 -10.78 39.25 -28.94
C GLU A 200 -11.31 40.66 -29.14
N PRO A 201 -10.44 41.68 -29.23
CA PRO A 201 -10.88 43.07 -29.40
C PRO A 201 -11.47 43.31 -30.81
N ILE A 202 -12.65 43.90 -30.86
CA ILE A 202 -13.26 44.39 -32.11
C ILE A 202 -12.78 45.82 -32.41
N ASP A 203 -12.75 46.66 -31.38
CA ASP A 203 -12.28 48.03 -31.38
C ASP A 203 -11.74 48.41 -29.98
N PRO A 204 -11.23 49.62 -29.75
CA PRO A 204 -10.69 50.01 -28.45
C PRO A 204 -11.68 49.88 -27.24
N VAL A 205 -12.98 49.72 -27.50
CA VAL A 205 -14.02 49.67 -26.45
C VAL A 205 -14.74 48.34 -26.39
N ARG A 206 -14.87 47.62 -27.52
CA ARG A 206 -15.68 46.39 -27.61
C ARG A 206 -14.80 45.18 -27.88
N PHE A 207 -15.18 44.04 -27.29
CA PHE A 207 -14.51 42.74 -27.47
C PHE A 207 -15.53 41.60 -27.51
N ILE A 208 -15.16 40.55 -28.20
CA ILE A 208 -15.87 39.25 -28.16
C ILE A 208 -15.24 38.43 -27.04
N THR A 209 -16.06 37.82 -26.22
CA THR A 209 -15.60 36.93 -25.15
C THR A 209 -16.54 35.73 -24.97
N ASN A 210 -16.04 34.65 -24.42
CA ASN A 210 -16.86 33.51 -24.01
C ASN A 210 -17.25 33.62 -22.50
N ARG A 211 -18.24 32.82 -22.04
CA ARG A 211 -18.72 32.81 -20.66
C ARG A 211 -17.91 31.86 -19.77
N SER A 212 -16.65 31.59 -20.08
CA SER A 212 -15.82 30.70 -19.24
C SER A 212 -15.55 31.35 -17.88
N SER A 213 -15.84 30.61 -16.80
CA SER A 213 -15.55 31.06 -15.44
C SER A 213 -14.13 30.73 -14.97
N GLY A 214 -13.35 30.00 -15.77
CA GLY A 214 -12.02 29.54 -15.40
C GLY A 214 -11.98 28.45 -14.32
N LYS A 215 -13.12 28.02 -13.78
CA LYS A 215 -13.19 27.05 -12.66
C LYS A 215 -12.40 25.77 -12.90
N MET A 216 -12.40 25.25 -14.14
CA MET A 216 -11.67 24.01 -14.47
C MET A 216 -10.17 24.21 -14.36
N GLY A 217 -9.64 25.32 -14.87
CA GLY A 217 -8.21 25.64 -14.76
C GLY A 217 -7.78 25.86 -13.31
N TYR A 218 -8.54 26.63 -12.53
CA TYR A 218 -8.28 26.84 -11.10
C TYR A 218 -8.29 25.54 -10.30
N ASN A 219 -9.28 24.66 -10.54
CA ASN A 219 -9.35 23.35 -9.86
C ASN A 219 -8.17 22.46 -10.27
N SER A 220 -7.74 22.48 -11.51
CA SER A 220 -6.58 21.71 -11.97
C SER A 220 -5.29 22.18 -11.29
N VAL A 221 -5.07 23.50 -11.17
CA VAL A 221 -3.91 24.05 -10.46
C VAL A 221 -3.94 23.71 -8.97
N SER A 222 -5.10 23.89 -8.32
CA SER A 222 -5.25 23.55 -6.89
C SER A 222 -4.94 22.08 -6.62
N TYR A 223 -5.39 21.18 -7.49
CA TYR A 223 -5.12 19.75 -7.35
C TYR A 223 -3.63 19.41 -7.53
N THR A 224 -2.93 20.05 -8.46
CA THR A 224 -1.49 19.85 -8.66
C THR A 224 -0.66 20.42 -7.52
N HIS A 225 -1.03 21.56 -6.93
CA HIS A 225 -0.35 22.13 -5.77
C HIS A 225 -0.57 21.32 -4.49
N LEU A 226 -1.77 20.80 -4.24
CA LEU A 226 -2.04 19.93 -3.09
C LEU A 226 -1.17 18.67 -3.10
N ARG A 227 -0.94 18.05 -4.27
CA ARG A 227 -0.04 16.89 -4.38
C ARG A 227 1.45 17.23 -4.32
N ALA A 228 1.86 18.43 -4.66
CA ALA A 228 3.28 18.85 -4.60
C ALA A 228 3.78 19.07 -3.15
N HIS A 229 2.88 19.17 -2.16
CA HIS A 229 3.22 19.30 -0.74
C HIS A 229 3.20 17.97 0.02
N GLU A 230 2.85 16.86 -0.65
CA GLU A 230 2.79 15.51 -0.07
C GLU A 230 3.99 14.63 -0.47
N THR A 231 5.02 15.20 -1.10
CA THR A 231 6.27 14.50 -1.46
C THR A 231 7.48 15.04 -0.72
#